data_d8a802d72ef7f0b28fbcd971ecbae120
#
_entry.id   d8a802d72ef7f0b28fbcd971ecbae120
#
_cell.length_a   1.000
_cell.length_b   1.000
_cell.length_c   1.000
_cell.angle_alpha   90.00
_cell.angle_beta   90.00
_cell.angle_gamma   90.00
#
_symmetry.space_group_name_H-M   'P 1'
#
loop_
_entity.id
_entity.type
_entity.pdbx_description
1 polymer ?
#
loop_
_entity_poly.entity_id
_entity_poly.type
_entity_poly.pdbx_seq_one_letter_code
_entity_poly.pdbx_strand_id
1 'polypeptide(L)'
;NCTFIQDCSPEIVEIKQELFSKLDNSCPENVILSSSSSGMPISLITQNLKGKNRCIISHPVNPPHLIPCVEISPSSKTSKEVIFKTKDIFEKIGFSIVYVKKEIDGFILNRLQGALLNEAVKLYSEGYASADHIDSTVRNGLGLRWAFMGPFETIDLNAPGGIKDYMQRYGNMYLNMEK
;
A
#
# COMPACT_ATOMS: atom_id res chain seq x y z
N ASN A 1 13.56 23.92 12.26
CA ASN A 1 12.21 24.11 11.74
C ASN A 1 11.86 22.90 10.88
N CYS A 2 11.08 21.97 11.42
CA CYS A 2 10.60 20.79 10.73
C CYS A 2 9.10 20.98 10.43
N THR A 3 8.65 20.66 9.21
CA THR A 3 7.24 20.75 8.79
C THR A 3 6.60 19.39 8.56
N PHE A 4 7.43 18.32 8.51
CA PHE A 4 7.00 16.94 8.26
C PHE A 4 7.86 15.99 9.08
N ILE A 5 7.26 15.06 9.79
CA ILE A 5 7.93 14.01 10.57
C ILE A 5 7.47 12.67 10.02
N GLN A 6 8.42 11.80 9.66
CA GLN A 6 8.19 10.43 9.25
C GLN A 6 8.59 9.48 10.37
N ASP A 7 7.62 8.79 10.96
CA ASP A 7 7.85 7.71 11.91
C ASP A 7 8.31 6.44 11.18
N CYS A 8 9.43 5.89 11.61
CA CYS A 8 9.97 4.60 11.18
C CYS A 8 10.22 3.68 12.39
N SER A 9 9.48 3.85 13.49
CA SER A 9 9.58 2.99 14.68
C SER A 9 9.04 1.57 14.39
N PRO A 10 9.34 0.59 15.26
CA PRO A 10 8.85 -0.78 15.09
C PRO A 10 7.35 -0.88 14.85
N GLU A 11 6.92 -1.90 14.13
CA GLU A 11 5.51 -2.16 13.78
C GLU A 11 4.74 -2.76 14.97
N ILE A 12 4.69 -1.98 16.07
CA ILE A 12 4.03 -2.31 17.34
C ILE A 12 3.12 -1.14 17.71
N VAL A 13 1.83 -1.43 17.87
CA VAL A 13 0.77 -0.42 18.07
C VAL A 13 1.09 0.51 19.25
N GLU A 14 1.47 -0.08 20.38
CA GLU A 14 1.73 0.65 21.63
C GLU A 14 2.90 1.62 21.50
N ILE A 15 3.98 1.18 20.82
CA ILE A 15 5.16 2.01 20.56
C ILE A 15 4.79 3.21 19.68
N LYS A 16 4.03 2.95 18.61
CA LYS A 16 3.59 4.02 17.71
C LYS A 16 2.62 4.97 18.38
N GLN A 17 1.68 4.49 19.18
CA GLN A 17 0.75 5.32 19.95
C GLN A 17 1.48 6.21 20.96
N GLU A 18 2.46 5.67 21.69
CA GLU A 18 3.27 6.44 22.62
C GLU A 18 4.09 7.53 21.90
N LEU A 19 4.75 7.15 20.80
CA LEU A 19 5.52 8.08 19.97
C LEU A 19 4.64 9.22 19.43
N PHE A 20 3.51 8.88 18.82
CA PHE A 20 2.60 9.88 18.26
C PHE A 20 1.99 10.78 19.32
N SER A 21 1.73 10.26 20.54
CA SER A 21 1.29 11.07 21.68
C SER A 21 2.36 12.11 22.09
N LYS A 22 3.62 11.70 22.15
CA LYS A 22 4.74 12.61 22.44
C LYS A 22 4.88 13.67 21.35
N LEU A 23 4.80 13.28 20.07
CA LEU A 23 4.89 14.19 18.94
C LEU A 23 3.72 15.19 18.92
N ASP A 24 2.49 14.73 19.18
CA ASP A 24 1.30 15.57 19.18
C ASP A 24 1.36 16.66 20.26
N ASN A 25 1.94 16.34 21.43
CA ASN A 25 2.11 17.28 22.53
C ASN A 25 3.30 18.24 22.37
N SER A 26 4.32 17.88 21.57
CA SER A 26 5.59 18.60 21.51
C SER A 26 5.77 19.40 20.21
N CYS A 27 5.10 18.99 19.12
CA CYS A 27 5.28 19.63 17.82
C CYS A 27 4.22 20.71 17.58
N PRO A 28 4.58 21.82 16.92
CA PRO A 28 3.60 22.81 16.44
C PRO A 28 2.49 22.18 15.61
N GLU A 29 1.28 22.74 15.67
CA GLU A 29 0.10 22.18 15.01
C GLU A 29 0.21 22.08 13.47
N ASN A 30 1.06 22.90 12.86
CA ASN A 30 1.30 22.90 11.41
C ASN A 30 2.27 21.81 10.93
N VAL A 31 2.87 21.01 11.86
CA VAL A 31 3.75 19.89 11.52
C VAL A 31 2.92 18.66 11.20
N ILE A 32 3.15 18.08 10.02
CA ILE A 32 2.53 16.82 9.61
C ILE A 32 3.21 15.66 10.34
N LEU A 33 2.42 14.78 10.94
CA LEU A 33 2.88 13.57 11.60
C LEU A 33 2.52 12.37 10.72
N SER A 34 3.52 11.79 10.09
CA SER A 34 3.38 10.66 9.19
C SER A 34 3.99 9.39 9.77
N SER A 35 3.41 8.24 9.47
CA SER A 35 4.00 6.93 9.79
C SER A 35 4.29 6.14 8.52
N SER A 36 5.42 5.42 8.52
CA SER A 36 5.77 4.42 7.51
C SER A 36 5.23 3.03 7.83
N SER A 37 4.26 2.92 8.75
CA SER A 37 3.61 1.64 9.04
C SER A 37 3.23 0.91 7.76
N SER A 38 3.56 -0.39 7.72
CA SER A 38 3.34 -1.22 6.53
C SER A 38 1.93 -1.81 6.46
N GLY A 39 1.18 -1.78 7.57
CA GLY A 39 -0.14 -2.42 7.61
C GLY A 39 -1.15 -1.78 8.55
N MET A 40 -0.72 -0.99 9.54
CA MET A 40 -1.62 -0.38 10.52
C MET A 40 -2.21 0.93 10.00
N PRO A 41 -3.55 1.09 10.00
CA PRO A 41 -4.20 2.36 9.68
C PRO A 41 -3.78 3.47 10.65
N ILE A 42 -3.71 4.72 10.16
CA ILE A 42 -3.35 5.86 11.03
C ILE A 42 -4.38 6.10 12.12
N SER A 43 -5.64 5.76 11.90
CA SER A 43 -6.70 5.87 12.91
C SER A 43 -6.43 4.99 14.13
N LEU A 44 -5.81 3.81 13.96
CA LEU A 44 -5.42 2.93 15.07
C LEU A 44 -4.29 3.55 15.90
N ILE A 45 -3.29 4.14 15.23
CA ILE A 45 -2.13 4.77 15.88
C ILE A 45 -2.55 6.02 16.65
N THR A 46 -3.52 6.77 16.12
CA THR A 46 -3.86 8.12 16.60
C THR A 46 -5.18 8.21 17.37
N GLN A 47 -5.76 7.07 17.77
CA GLN A 47 -7.12 7.04 18.36
C GLN A 47 -7.35 7.98 19.56
N ASN A 48 -6.31 8.29 20.34
CA ASN A 48 -6.39 9.11 21.54
C ASN A 48 -5.80 10.54 21.37
N LEU A 49 -5.37 10.92 20.15
CA LEU A 49 -4.74 12.22 19.90
C LEU A 49 -5.77 13.33 19.69
N LYS A 50 -5.37 14.56 19.97
CA LYS A 50 -6.12 15.78 19.62
C LYS A 50 -5.86 16.17 18.17
N GLY A 51 -4.61 16.11 17.72
CA GLY A 51 -4.14 16.50 16.40
C GLY A 51 -4.31 15.45 15.29
N LYS A 52 -5.36 14.62 15.32
CA LYS A 52 -5.62 13.58 14.31
C LYS A 52 -5.67 14.11 12.88
N ASN A 53 -6.09 15.36 12.72
CA ASN A 53 -6.26 16.02 11.43
C ASN A 53 -4.93 16.26 10.69
N ARG A 54 -3.79 16.21 11.39
CA ARG A 54 -2.44 16.36 10.85
C ARG A 54 -1.68 15.04 10.71
N CYS A 55 -2.34 13.90 11.02
CA CYS A 55 -1.74 12.58 11.00
C CYS A 55 -2.12 11.82 9.73
N ILE A 56 -1.16 11.07 9.14
CA ILE A 56 -1.33 10.36 7.88
C ILE A 56 -0.36 9.17 7.80
N ILE A 57 -0.69 8.14 7.01
CA ILE A 57 0.29 7.15 6.59
C ILE A 57 0.93 7.61 5.28
N SER A 58 2.26 7.51 5.22
CA SER A 58 3.00 7.45 3.97
C SER A 58 3.94 6.25 4.02
N HIS A 59 3.52 5.17 3.36
CA HIS A 59 4.19 3.87 3.34
C HIS A 59 5.00 3.71 2.05
N PRO A 60 6.33 3.94 2.07
CA PRO A 60 7.17 3.70 0.90
C PRO A 60 7.35 2.20 0.67
N VAL A 61 7.36 1.81 -0.60
CA VAL A 61 7.64 0.42 -0.98
C VAL A 61 9.12 0.13 -0.80
N ASN A 62 9.44 -0.97 -0.11
CA ASN A 62 10.83 -1.37 0.13
C ASN A 62 11.46 -2.08 -1.09
N PRO A 63 12.72 -1.79 -1.42
CA PRO A 63 13.60 -0.77 -0.83
C PRO A 63 13.35 0.61 -1.46
N PRO A 64 13.08 1.67 -0.65
CA PRO A 64 12.56 2.96 -1.14
C PRO A 64 13.54 3.75 -2.02
N HIS A 65 14.82 3.43 -1.97
CA HIS A 65 15.84 4.03 -2.83
C HIS A 65 15.89 3.43 -4.25
N LEU A 66 15.22 2.31 -4.49
CA LEU A 66 15.12 1.63 -5.80
C LEU A 66 13.71 1.62 -6.34
N ILE A 67 12.71 1.61 -5.47
CA ILE A 67 11.29 1.53 -5.85
C ILE A 67 10.61 2.84 -5.46
N PRO A 68 10.49 3.80 -6.39
CA PRO A 68 9.95 5.13 -6.10
C PRO A 68 8.41 5.10 -6.08
N CYS A 69 7.84 4.37 -5.14
CA CYS A 69 6.39 4.24 -4.95
C CYS A 69 6.04 4.39 -3.47
N VAL A 70 5.02 5.18 -3.16
CA VAL A 70 4.54 5.40 -1.80
C VAL A 70 3.02 5.33 -1.73
N GLU A 71 2.50 4.61 -0.75
CA GLU A 71 1.08 4.58 -0.44
C GLU A 71 0.75 5.69 0.56
N ILE A 72 -0.17 6.57 0.20
CA ILE A 72 -0.69 7.64 1.06
C ILE A 72 -2.08 7.24 1.55
N SER A 73 -2.19 6.90 2.84
CA SER A 73 -3.44 6.46 3.45
C SER A 73 -3.86 7.42 4.57
N PRO A 74 -4.82 8.31 4.32
CA PRO A 74 -5.40 9.18 5.34
C PRO A 74 -6.47 8.45 6.14
N SER A 75 -6.73 8.89 7.38
CA SER A 75 -7.96 8.57 8.10
C SER A 75 -9.11 9.50 7.67
N SER A 76 -10.33 9.19 8.15
CA SER A 76 -11.49 10.09 8.01
C SER A 76 -11.31 11.44 8.73
N LYS A 77 -10.30 11.56 9.61
CA LYS A 77 -9.97 12.77 10.37
C LYS A 77 -8.85 13.58 9.74
N THR A 78 -8.03 12.99 8.89
CA THR A 78 -6.92 13.66 8.20
C THR A 78 -7.45 14.80 7.33
N SER A 79 -6.87 16.00 7.47
CA SER A 79 -7.32 17.16 6.69
C SER A 79 -6.90 17.05 5.21
N LYS A 80 -7.69 17.66 4.32
CA LYS A 80 -7.38 17.70 2.89
C LYS A 80 -6.04 18.40 2.60
N GLU A 81 -5.70 19.41 3.40
CA GLU A 81 -4.42 20.12 3.32
C GLU A 81 -3.24 19.20 3.60
N VAL A 82 -3.33 18.37 4.65
CA VAL A 82 -2.30 17.38 5.01
C VAL A 82 -2.13 16.36 3.90
N ILE A 83 -3.23 15.86 3.34
CA ILE A 83 -3.19 14.92 2.20
C ILE A 83 -2.46 15.56 1.01
N PHE A 84 -2.83 16.78 0.65
CA PHE A 84 -2.23 17.50 -0.47
C PHE A 84 -0.73 17.74 -0.25
N LYS A 85 -0.36 18.30 0.91
CA LYS A 85 1.05 18.57 1.25
C LYS A 85 1.90 17.31 1.29
N THR A 86 1.35 16.20 1.82
CA THR A 86 2.07 14.92 1.86
C THR A 86 2.33 14.40 0.45
N LYS A 87 1.34 14.42 -0.43
CA LYS A 87 1.51 14.04 -1.84
C LYS A 87 2.58 14.90 -2.52
N ASP A 88 2.46 16.22 -2.41
CA ASP A 88 3.41 17.18 -3.00
C ASP A 88 4.87 16.94 -2.54
N ILE A 89 5.06 16.61 -1.24
CA ILE A 89 6.40 16.27 -0.71
C ILE A 89 6.97 15.04 -1.43
N PHE A 90 6.20 13.95 -1.51
CA PHE A 90 6.68 12.71 -2.12
C PHE A 90 6.84 12.81 -3.65
N GLU A 91 5.95 13.51 -4.34
CA GLU A 91 6.07 13.79 -5.78
C GLU A 91 7.35 14.59 -6.09
N LYS A 92 7.66 15.62 -5.30
CA LYS A 92 8.87 16.45 -5.46
C LYS A 92 10.18 15.67 -5.29
N ILE A 93 10.17 14.61 -4.51
CA ILE A 93 11.34 13.73 -4.36
C ILE A 93 11.29 12.50 -5.29
N GLY A 94 10.37 12.48 -6.26
CA GLY A 94 10.34 11.52 -7.36
C GLY A 94 9.53 10.25 -7.11
N PHE A 95 8.67 10.22 -6.10
CA PHE A 95 7.81 9.05 -5.84
C PHE A 95 6.51 9.10 -6.65
N SER A 96 6.11 7.94 -7.16
CA SER A 96 4.74 7.70 -7.63
C SER A 96 3.81 7.52 -6.45
N ILE A 97 2.69 8.26 -6.46
CA ILE A 97 1.73 8.24 -5.37
C ILE A 97 0.62 7.21 -5.61
N VAL A 98 0.46 6.29 -4.68
CA VAL A 98 -0.70 5.41 -4.57
C VAL A 98 -1.62 5.94 -3.48
N TYR A 99 -2.76 6.50 -3.87
CA TYR A 99 -3.71 7.06 -2.92
C TYR A 99 -4.74 6.04 -2.45
N VAL A 100 -4.68 5.69 -1.17
CA VAL A 100 -5.63 4.77 -0.52
C VAL A 100 -6.85 5.57 -0.09
N LYS A 101 -7.96 5.46 -0.82
CA LYS A 101 -9.16 6.29 -0.62
C LYS A 101 -9.87 6.04 0.71
N LYS A 102 -9.72 4.85 1.27
CA LYS A 102 -10.34 4.41 2.54
C LYS A 102 -9.35 3.54 3.27
N GLU A 103 -9.18 3.78 4.57
CA GLU A 103 -8.31 2.96 5.42
C GLU A 103 -8.67 1.47 5.31
N ILE A 104 -7.64 0.67 5.20
CA ILE A 104 -7.73 -0.80 5.19
C ILE A 104 -6.41 -1.35 5.69
N ASP A 105 -6.45 -2.43 6.49
CA ASP A 105 -5.26 -3.14 6.96
C ASP A 105 -4.45 -3.69 5.79
N GLY A 106 -3.12 -3.48 5.83
CA GLY A 106 -2.19 -3.91 4.79
C GLY A 106 -2.24 -3.07 3.50
N PHE A 107 -3.02 -2.00 3.47
CA PHE A 107 -3.20 -1.08 2.35
C PHE A 107 -3.45 -1.80 1.01
N ILE A 108 -2.94 -1.29 -0.11
CA ILE A 108 -3.13 -1.91 -1.43
C ILE A 108 -1.99 -2.90 -1.72
N LEU A 109 -0.74 -2.48 -1.51
CA LEU A 109 0.44 -3.28 -1.83
C LEU A 109 0.44 -4.63 -1.12
N ASN A 110 0.37 -4.62 0.23
CA ASN A 110 0.44 -5.84 1.01
C ASN A 110 -0.75 -6.77 0.77
N ARG A 111 -1.92 -6.21 0.43
CA ARG A 111 -3.09 -7.02 0.08
C ARG A 111 -2.90 -7.74 -1.25
N LEU A 112 -2.36 -7.05 -2.27
CA LEU A 112 -2.05 -7.68 -3.56
C LEU A 112 -0.92 -8.70 -3.42
N GLN A 113 0.15 -8.35 -2.70
CA GLN A 113 1.26 -9.26 -2.41
C GLN A 113 0.79 -10.48 -1.62
N GLY A 114 -0.05 -10.29 -0.60
CA GLY A 114 -0.61 -11.37 0.21
C GLY A 114 -1.49 -12.31 -0.60
N ALA A 115 -2.33 -11.79 -1.49
CA ALA A 115 -3.15 -12.62 -2.37
C ALA A 115 -2.28 -13.51 -3.29
N LEU A 116 -1.23 -12.92 -3.90
CA LEU A 116 -0.29 -13.67 -4.72
C LEU A 116 0.49 -14.72 -3.90
N LEU A 117 0.98 -14.34 -2.71
CA LEU A 117 1.73 -15.24 -1.85
C LEU A 117 0.88 -16.41 -1.33
N ASN A 118 -0.37 -16.15 -0.94
CA ASN A 118 -1.29 -17.20 -0.50
C ASN A 118 -1.51 -18.24 -1.60
N GLU A 119 -1.72 -17.82 -2.84
CA GLU A 119 -1.86 -18.73 -3.97
C GLU A 119 -0.55 -19.47 -4.27
N ALA A 120 0.59 -18.80 -4.23
CA ALA A 120 1.91 -19.42 -4.41
C ALA A 120 2.17 -20.53 -3.38
N VAL A 121 1.86 -20.27 -2.10
CA VAL A 121 2.00 -21.26 -1.01
C VAL A 121 1.05 -22.44 -1.23
N LYS A 122 -0.20 -22.20 -1.63
CA LYS A 122 -1.18 -23.24 -1.96
C LYS A 122 -0.65 -24.15 -3.08
N LEU A 123 -0.25 -23.59 -4.21
CA LEU A 123 0.30 -24.33 -5.35
C LEU A 123 1.52 -25.17 -4.98
N TYR A 124 2.40 -24.65 -4.14
CA TYR A 124 3.57 -25.38 -3.64
C TYR A 124 3.16 -26.52 -2.70
N SER A 125 2.32 -26.25 -1.71
CA SER A 125 1.92 -27.23 -0.69
C SER A 125 1.10 -28.40 -1.24
N GLU A 126 0.32 -28.14 -2.30
CA GLU A 126 -0.48 -29.14 -3.01
C GLU A 126 0.32 -29.90 -4.09
N GLY A 127 1.61 -29.54 -4.28
CA GLY A 127 2.52 -30.25 -5.18
C GLY A 127 2.34 -29.93 -6.67
N TYR A 128 1.64 -28.84 -7.03
CA TYR A 128 1.47 -28.45 -8.43
C TYR A 128 2.76 -27.97 -9.09
N ALA A 129 3.64 -27.29 -8.34
CA ALA A 129 4.93 -26.82 -8.84
C ALA A 129 5.96 -26.67 -7.72
N SER A 130 7.25 -26.69 -8.08
CA SER A 130 8.31 -26.33 -7.15
C SER A 130 8.33 -24.81 -6.88
N ALA A 131 8.93 -24.41 -5.75
CA ALA A 131 9.11 -23.01 -5.42
C ALA A 131 9.83 -22.23 -6.54
N ASP A 132 10.89 -22.82 -7.12
CA ASP A 132 11.65 -22.20 -8.23
C ASP A 132 10.78 -21.96 -9.46
N HIS A 133 9.87 -22.87 -9.78
CA HIS A 133 8.97 -22.71 -10.93
C HIS A 133 7.90 -21.65 -10.66
N ILE A 134 7.37 -21.55 -9.44
CA ILE A 134 6.43 -20.52 -9.02
C ILE A 134 7.11 -19.15 -9.10
N ASP A 135 8.31 -19.01 -8.50
CA ASP A 135 9.11 -17.77 -8.55
C ASP A 135 9.46 -17.38 -9.98
N SER A 136 9.83 -18.34 -10.83
CA SER A 136 10.11 -18.09 -12.24
C SER A 136 8.88 -17.60 -13.00
N THR A 137 7.69 -18.14 -12.71
CA THR A 137 6.43 -17.72 -13.31
C THR A 137 6.11 -16.26 -12.95
N VAL A 138 6.31 -15.90 -11.69
CA VAL A 138 6.10 -14.51 -11.25
C VAL A 138 7.17 -13.60 -11.84
N ARG A 139 8.45 -13.91 -11.66
CA ARG A 139 9.57 -13.06 -12.09
C ARG A 139 9.62 -12.85 -13.59
N ASN A 140 9.51 -13.92 -14.38
CA ASN A 140 9.70 -13.90 -15.83
C ASN A 140 8.39 -13.77 -16.62
N GLY A 141 7.26 -13.93 -15.97
CA GLY A 141 5.93 -13.82 -16.56
C GLY A 141 5.18 -12.57 -16.08
N LEU A 142 4.51 -12.69 -14.94
CA LEU A 142 3.66 -11.64 -14.40
C LEU A 142 4.44 -10.36 -14.08
N GLY A 143 5.58 -10.48 -13.39
CA GLY A 143 6.38 -9.34 -12.95
C GLY A 143 6.95 -8.52 -14.10
N LEU A 144 7.47 -9.16 -15.16
CA LEU A 144 7.93 -8.45 -16.36
C LEU A 144 6.82 -7.66 -17.02
N ARG A 145 5.63 -8.25 -17.13
CA ARG A 145 4.44 -7.58 -17.69
C ARG A 145 4.01 -6.40 -16.82
N TRP A 146 3.92 -6.62 -15.52
CA TRP A 146 3.47 -5.61 -14.56
C TRP A 146 4.50 -4.51 -14.29
N ALA A 147 5.75 -4.67 -14.75
CA ALA A 147 6.71 -3.57 -14.75
C ALA A 147 6.35 -2.45 -15.74
N PHE A 148 5.56 -2.76 -16.78
CA PHE A 148 5.15 -1.80 -17.82
C PHE A 148 3.68 -1.39 -17.71
N MET A 149 2.81 -2.27 -17.24
CA MET A 149 1.38 -2.04 -17.12
C MET A 149 0.80 -2.80 -15.93
N GLY A 150 -0.14 -2.21 -15.23
CA GLY A 150 -0.79 -2.83 -14.10
C GLY A 150 -1.72 -4.00 -14.48
N PRO A 151 -2.26 -4.74 -13.50
CA PRO A 151 -3.12 -5.89 -13.78
C PRO A 151 -4.38 -5.51 -14.57
N PHE A 152 -5.01 -4.37 -14.30
CA PHE A 152 -6.20 -3.93 -15.05
C PHE A 152 -5.86 -3.56 -16.51
N GLU A 153 -4.79 -2.80 -16.73
CA GLU A 153 -4.32 -2.43 -18.08
C GLU A 153 -3.97 -3.68 -18.88
N THR A 154 -3.27 -4.64 -18.26
CA THR A 154 -2.93 -5.92 -18.90
C THR A 154 -4.17 -6.67 -19.36
N ILE A 155 -5.19 -6.75 -18.53
CA ILE A 155 -6.43 -7.47 -18.82
C ILE A 155 -7.27 -6.71 -19.85
N ASP A 156 -7.29 -5.39 -19.80
CA ASP A 156 -8.00 -4.55 -20.77
C ASP A 156 -7.48 -4.76 -22.21
N LEU A 157 -6.15 -4.92 -22.35
CA LEU A 157 -5.51 -5.20 -23.65
C LEU A 157 -5.70 -6.64 -24.15
N ASN A 158 -6.07 -7.58 -23.27
CA ASN A 158 -6.19 -9.00 -23.63
C ASN A 158 -7.53 -9.39 -24.28
N ALA A 159 -8.47 -8.47 -24.40
CA ALA A 159 -9.74 -8.74 -25.06
C ALA A 159 -10.19 -7.57 -25.94
N PRO A 160 -10.81 -7.82 -27.11
CA PRO A 160 -11.25 -6.76 -28.02
C PRO A 160 -12.21 -5.73 -27.41
N GLY A 161 -13.03 -6.16 -26.44
CA GLY A 161 -13.95 -5.31 -25.70
C GLY A 161 -13.42 -4.85 -24.32
N GLY A 162 -12.10 -4.95 -24.11
CA GLY A 162 -11.44 -4.56 -22.87
C GLY A 162 -11.77 -5.45 -21.67
N ILE A 163 -11.52 -4.93 -20.46
CA ILE A 163 -11.68 -5.69 -19.21
C ILE A 163 -13.10 -6.26 -19.02
N LYS A 164 -14.12 -5.55 -19.48
CA LYS A 164 -15.51 -6.02 -19.37
C LYS A 164 -15.74 -7.29 -20.19
N ASP A 165 -15.29 -7.31 -21.42
CA ASP A 165 -15.36 -8.48 -22.31
C ASP A 165 -14.53 -9.64 -21.73
N TYR A 166 -13.30 -9.35 -21.27
CA TYR A 166 -12.45 -10.35 -20.63
C TYR A 166 -13.13 -11.01 -19.41
N MET A 167 -13.71 -10.21 -18.52
CA MET A 167 -14.38 -10.73 -17.32
C MET A 167 -15.67 -11.51 -17.64
N GLN A 168 -16.38 -11.17 -18.71
CA GLN A 168 -17.50 -11.95 -19.18
C GLN A 168 -17.08 -13.34 -19.67
N ARG A 169 -15.91 -13.44 -20.34
CA ARG A 169 -15.38 -14.71 -20.87
C ARG A 169 -14.73 -15.57 -19.79
N TYR A 170 -13.93 -14.97 -18.92
CA TYR A 170 -13.01 -15.68 -18.03
C TYR A 170 -13.29 -15.48 -16.52
N GLY A 171 -14.19 -14.58 -16.14
CA GLY A 171 -14.47 -14.27 -14.75
C GLY A 171 -14.89 -15.47 -13.91
N ASN A 172 -15.70 -16.37 -14.48
CA ASN A 172 -16.10 -17.60 -13.79
C ASN A 172 -14.91 -18.54 -13.51
N MET A 173 -13.89 -18.55 -14.35
CA MET A 173 -12.68 -19.32 -14.11
C MET A 173 -11.97 -18.84 -12.84
N TYR A 174 -11.82 -17.51 -12.68
CA TYR A 174 -11.19 -16.95 -11.46
C TYR A 174 -11.99 -17.22 -10.19
N LEU A 175 -13.33 -17.07 -10.25
CA LEU A 175 -14.20 -17.39 -9.10
C LEU A 175 -14.14 -18.87 -8.69
N ASN A 176 -13.83 -19.76 -9.61
CA ASN A 176 -13.68 -21.19 -9.31
C ASN A 176 -12.29 -21.54 -8.72
N MET A 177 -11.29 -20.67 -8.91
CA MET A 177 -9.95 -20.84 -8.31
C MET A 177 -9.92 -20.44 -6.83
N GLU A 178 -10.87 -19.62 -6.35
CA GLU A 178 -10.98 -19.20 -4.95
C GLU A 178 -11.52 -20.29 -4.02
N LYS A 179 -11.99 -21.43 -4.56
CA LYS A 179 -12.55 -22.58 -3.82
C LYS A 179 -11.49 -23.64 -3.57
#